data_f70d80c650cb2cd5837272c507bad164
#
_entry.id   f70d80c650cb2cd5837272c507bad164
#
_cell.length_a   1.000
_cell.length_b   1.000
_cell.length_c   1.000
_cell.angle_alpha   90.00
_cell.angle_beta   90.00
_cell.angle_gamma   90.00
#
_symmetry.space_group_name_H-M   'P 1'
#
loop_
_entity.id
_entity.type
_entity.pdbx_description
1 polymer ?
#
loop_
_entity_poly.entity_id
_entity_poly.type
_entity_poly.pdbx_seq_one_letter_code
_entity_poly.pdbx_strand_id
1 'polypeptide(L)'
;ANSVEDEIRILRERYKANPEALKDVLILTPANKVDDRRAEYPDIEVKPIAFSAAELKAAHWKFLMGAIGSQSMYMRQINLIMRGLRDNLTLDSLRAGIDNSGLSDHLKELAQTRLLFASEYIDDNQHLQDLIRPGRLIIVDLRDEYIEKDEALGLFVVMLQVFSEATY
;
A
#
# COMPACT_ATOMS: atom_id res chain seq x y z
N ALA A 1 1.28 -11.17 -31.37
CA ALA A 1 2.11 -11.24 -30.16
C ALA A 1 2.54 -12.69 -29.98
N ASN A 2 3.83 -12.92 -29.73
CA ASN A 2 4.32 -14.24 -29.46
C ASN A 2 3.78 -14.74 -28.11
N SER A 3 3.53 -16.05 -28.01
CA SER A 3 3.21 -16.63 -26.71
C SER A 3 4.45 -16.65 -25.80
N VAL A 4 4.24 -16.82 -24.50
CA VAL A 4 5.35 -16.96 -23.53
C VAL A 4 6.22 -18.15 -23.89
N GLU A 5 5.63 -19.25 -24.36
CA GLU A 5 6.32 -20.46 -24.82
C GLU A 5 7.21 -20.18 -26.04
N ASP A 6 6.76 -19.35 -26.98
CA ASP A 6 7.54 -18.94 -28.15
C ASP A 6 8.76 -18.11 -27.73
N GLU A 7 8.58 -17.20 -26.78
CA GLU A 7 9.70 -16.39 -26.25
C GLU A 7 10.73 -17.26 -25.52
N ILE A 8 10.29 -18.19 -24.69
CA ILE A 8 11.18 -19.15 -24.01
C ILE A 8 11.95 -19.99 -25.02
N ARG A 9 11.28 -20.47 -26.08
CA ARG A 9 11.92 -21.22 -27.15
C ARG A 9 12.98 -20.38 -27.87
N ILE A 10 12.69 -19.15 -28.23
CA ILE A 10 13.62 -18.22 -28.87
C ILE A 10 14.85 -17.97 -27.96
N LEU A 11 14.66 -17.75 -26.69
CA LEU A 11 15.74 -17.54 -25.73
C LEU A 11 16.66 -18.76 -25.65
N ARG A 12 16.11 -19.98 -25.63
CA ARG A 12 16.89 -21.21 -25.58
C ARG A 12 17.66 -21.46 -26.89
N GLU A 13 16.98 -21.37 -28.02
CA GLU A 13 17.55 -21.72 -29.33
C GLU A 13 18.57 -20.67 -29.80
N ARG A 14 18.21 -19.40 -29.73
CA ARG A 14 19.01 -18.31 -30.30
C ARG A 14 20.12 -17.84 -29.36
N TYR A 15 19.83 -17.74 -28.08
CA TYR A 15 20.78 -17.15 -27.10
C TYR A 15 21.38 -18.19 -26.17
N LYS A 16 21.02 -19.46 -26.30
CA LYS A 16 21.45 -20.55 -25.38
C LYS A 16 21.15 -20.24 -23.92
N ALA A 17 20.20 -19.34 -23.69
CA ALA A 17 19.74 -19.02 -22.34
C ALA A 17 18.91 -20.17 -21.77
N ASN A 18 18.97 -20.38 -20.45
CA ASN A 18 18.12 -21.32 -19.74
C ASN A 18 17.16 -20.52 -18.85
N PRO A 19 16.02 -20.04 -19.39
CA PRO A 19 15.08 -19.25 -18.62
C PRO A 19 14.46 -20.11 -17.51
N GLU A 20 14.53 -19.61 -16.29
CA GLU A 20 13.87 -20.20 -15.13
C GLU A 20 12.65 -19.38 -14.76
N ALA A 21 11.56 -20.08 -14.43
CA ALA A 21 10.39 -19.42 -13.87
C ALA A 21 10.68 -19.00 -12.42
N LEU A 22 10.18 -17.83 -12.02
CA LEU A 22 10.17 -17.43 -10.63
C LEU A 22 9.29 -18.41 -9.83
N LYS A 23 9.86 -19.00 -8.80
CA LYS A 23 9.16 -20.00 -7.98
C LYS A 23 8.43 -19.37 -6.79
N ASP A 24 8.90 -18.19 -6.35
CA ASP A 24 8.36 -17.51 -5.21
C ASP A 24 7.67 -16.21 -5.68
N VAL A 25 6.37 -16.29 -5.84
CA VAL A 25 5.52 -15.17 -6.26
C VAL A 25 4.47 -14.91 -5.19
N LEU A 26 4.32 -13.65 -4.81
CA LEU A 26 3.32 -13.18 -3.87
C LEU A 26 2.47 -12.10 -4.53
N ILE A 27 1.15 -12.23 -4.44
CA ILE A 27 0.21 -11.18 -4.83
C ILE A 27 -0.28 -10.46 -3.58
N LEU A 28 -0.15 -9.14 -3.56
CA LEU A 28 -0.73 -8.25 -2.56
C LEU A 28 -1.91 -7.51 -3.17
N THR A 29 -3.05 -7.54 -2.50
CA THR A 29 -4.30 -6.94 -2.98
C THR A 29 -5.10 -6.36 -1.81
N PRO A 30 -6.05 -5.43 -2.03
CA PRO A 30 -6.96 -5.00 -0.99
C PRO A 30 -7.65 -6.18 -0.29
N ALA A 31 -7.89 -6.07 1.01
CA ALA A 31 -8.40 -7.17 1.84
C ALA A 31 -9.72 -7.73 1.31
N ASN A 32 -10.63 -6.88 0.81
CA ASN A 32 -11.91 -7.24 0.20
C ASN A 32 -11.79 -7.98 -1.14
N LYS A 33 -10.61 -8.01 -1.75
CA LYS A 33 -10.34 -8.66 -3.05
C LYS A 33 -9.48 -9.93 -2.94
N VAL A 34 -9.09 -10.31 -1.74
CA VAL A 34 -8.21 -11.48 -1.53
C VAL A 34 -8.83 -12.76 -2.08
N ASP A 35 -10.11 -13.01 -1.81
CA ASP A 35 -10.77 -14.23 -2.27
C ASP A 35 -10.95 -14.24 -3.80
N ASP A 36 -11.25 -13.09 -4.41
CA ASP A 36 -11.33 -12.95 -5.86
C ASP A 36 -9.98 -13.30 -6.51
N ARG A 37 -8.89 -12.78 -5.96
CA ARG A 37 -7.54 -13.04 -6.49
C ARG A 37 -7.06 -14.45 -6.24
N ARG A 38 -7.43 -15.07 -5.12
CA ARG A 38 -7.16 -16.50 -4.88
C ARG A 38 -7.87 -17.40 -5.88
N ALA A 39 -9.10 -17.07 -6.25
CA ALA A 39 -9.83 -17.77 -7.29
C ALA A 39 -9.21 -17.58 -8.68
N GLU A 40 -8.73 -16.37 -8.99
CA GLU A 40 -8.08 -16.03 -10.26
C GLU A 40 -6.68 -16.70 -10.39
N TYR A 41 -5.95 -16.81 -9.27
CA TYR A 41 -4.58 -17.33 -9.21
C TYR A 41 -4.44 -18.43 -8.16
N PRO A 42 -5.02 -19.63 -8.39
CA PRO A 42 -5.11 -20.68 -7.36
C PRO A 42 -3.75 -21.23 -6.91
N ASP A 43 -2.72 -21.11 -7.75
CA ASP A 43 -1.37 -21.64 -7.49
C ASP A 43 -0.41 -20.58 -6.92
N ILE A 44 -0.87 -19.37 -6.67
CA ILE A 44 -0.04 -18.26 -6.19
C ILE A 44 -0.53 -17.82 -4.81
N GLU A 45 0.41 -17.55 -3.91
CA GLU A 45 0.10 -16.99 -2.60
C GLU A 45 -0.49 -15.58 -2.76
N VAL A 46 -1.65 -15.34 -2.16
CA VAL A 46 -2.34 -14.04 -2.14
C VAL A 46 -2.52 -13.60 -0.71
N LYS A 47 -2.07 -12.38 -0.39
CA LYS A 47 -2.23 -11.75 0.92
C LYS A 47 -2.86 -10.37 0.79
N PRO A 48 -3.55 -9.90 1.84
CA PRO A 48 -4.01 -8.52 1.89
C PRO A 48 -2.83 -7.55 2.01
N ILE A 49 -3.00 -6.37 1.44
CA ILE A 49 -2.11 -5.24 1.72
C ILE A 49 -2.41 -4.78 3.14
N ALA A 50 -1.41 -4.85 4.00
CA ALA A 50 -1.52 -4.34 5.36
C ALA A 50 -0.16 -3.87 5.87
N PHE A 51 -0.18 -2.77 6.63
CA PHE A 51 0.96 -2.21 7.33
C PHE A 51 0.74 -2.33 8.83
N SER A 52 1.78 -2.58 9.61
CA SER A 52 1.69 -2.25 11.02
C SER A 52 1.80 -0.74 11.22
N ALA A 53 1.15 -0.19 12.24
CA ALA A 53 1.27 1.23 12.55
C ALA A 53 2.73 1.64 12.82
N ALA A 54 3.54 0.72 13.34
CA ALA A 54 4.97 0.95 13.60
C ALA A 54 5.82 1.15 12.34
N GLU A 55 5.38 0.62 11.17
CA GLU A 55 6.08 0.81 9.89
C GLU A 55 5.78 2.19 9.27
N LEU A 56 4.73 2.88 9.71
CA LEU A 56 4.24 4.10 9.11
C LEU A 56 4.81 5.35 9.79
N LYS A 57 5.49 6.18 9.01
CA LYS A 57 5.96 7.51 9.40
C LYS A 57 4.93 8.57 8.99
N ALA A 58 5.10 9.80 9.49
CA ALA A 58 4.21 10.92 9.14
C ALA A 58 4.06 11.13 7.63
N ALA A 59 5.13 10.94 6.85
CA ALA A 59 5.08 11.04 5.39
C ALA A 59 4.14 10.00 4.77
N HIS A 60 4.15 8.76 5.28
CA HIS A 60 3.27 7.68 4.82
C HIS A 60 1.79 7.99 5.12
N TRP A 61 1.50 8.45 6.34
CA TRP A 61 0.16 8.88 6.72
C TRP A 61 -0.40 9.97 5.82
N LYS A 62 0.45 10.94 5.42
CA LYS A 62 0.03 11.99 4.47
C LYS A 62 -0.44 11.41 3.14
N PHE A 63 0.30 10.46 2.56
CA PHE A 63 -0.08 9.83 1.31
C PHE A 63 -1.37 9.01 1.46
N LEU A 64 -1.50 8.23 2.54
CA LEU A 64 -2.73 7.47 2.82
C LEU A 64 -3.94 8.37 3.02
N MET A 65 -3.75 9.59 3.53
CA MET A 65 -4.81 10.59 3.70
C MET A 65 -5.06 11.47 2.47
N GLY A 66 -4.51 11.13 1.29
CA GLY A 66 -4.79 11.80 0.03
C GLY A 66 -4.00 13.09 -0.21
N ALA A 67 -2.78 13.19 0.35
CA ALA A 67 -1.91 14.36 0.18
C ALA A 67 -1.18 14.42 -1.18
N ILE A 68 -1.61 13.66 -2.15
CA ILE A 68 -0.97 13.66 -3.47
C ILE A 68 -1.40 14.91 -4.21
N GLY A 69 -0.46 15.83 -4.39
CA GLY A 69 -0.59 16.97 -5.29
C GLY A 69 -1.29 18.21 -4.76
N SER A 70 -1.76 18.27 -3.52
CA SER A 70 -2.39 19.48 -2.99
C SER A 70 -1.77 19.99 -1.68
N GLN A 71 -1.24 21.21 -1.73
CA GLN A 71 -0.91 22.00 -0.54
C GLN A 71 -2.16 22.74 -0.02
N SER A 72 -3.24 22.02 0.20
CA SER A 72 -4.46 22.62 0.71
C SER A 72 -4.32 23.03 2.19
N MET A 73 -5.14 23.97 2.63
CA MET A 73 -5.25 24.35 4.05
C MET A 73 -5.52 23.12 4.93
N TYR A 74 -6.29 22.18 4.43
CA TYR A 74 -6.52 20.87 5.03
C TYR A 74 -5.22 20.14 5.37
N MET A 75 -4.30 19.99 4.41
CA MET A 75 -3.04 19.27 4.64
C MET A 75 -2.10 19.99 5.61
N ARG A 76 -2.13 21.32 5.67
CA ARG A 76 -1.38 22.08 6.68
C ARG A 76 -1.85 21.75 8.09
N GLN A 77 -3.16 21.66 8.30
CA GLN A 77 -3.73 21.31 9.60
C GLN A 77 -3.42 19.87 9.99
N ILE A 78 -3.56 18.92 9.06
CA ILE A 78 -3.16 17.53 9.30
C ILE A 78 -1.67 17.43 9.68
N ASN A 79 -0.81 18.16 9.00
CA ASN A 79 0.61 18.23 9.35
C ASN A 79 0.86 18.76 10.77
N LEU A 80 0.12 19.79 11.19
CA LEU A 80 0.24 20.32 12.55
C LEU A 80 -0.21 19.31 13.60
N ILE A 81 -1.31 18.60 13.36
CA ILE A 81 -1.79 17.53 14.23
C ILE A 81 -0.72 16.44 14.34
N MET A 82 -0.19 15.94 13.23
CA MET A 82 0.86 14.91 13.23
C MET A 82 2.13 15.36 13.93
N ARG A 83 2.55 16.61 13.77
CA ARG A 83 3.68 17.19 14.52
C ARG A 83 3.46 17.20 16.02
N GLY A 84 2.26 17.46 16.46
CA GLY A 84 1.89 17.42 17.87
C GLY A 84 1.93 16.03 18.46
N LEU A 85 1.59 15.01 17.68
CA LEU A 85 1.54 13.61 18.10
C LEU A 85 2.92 12.94 18.10
N ARG A 86 3.83 13.32 17.19
CA ARG A 86 5.19 12.76 17.07
C ARG A 86 5.19 11.22 17.08
N ASP A 87 5.85 10.62 18.08
CA ASP A 87 6.01 9.16 18.22
C ASP A 87 4.72 8.46 18.66
N ASN A 88 3.68 9.22 19.04
CA ASN A 88 2.37 8.71 19.40
C ASN A 88 1.37 8.75 18.23
N LEU A 89 1.86 8.72 17.01
CA LEU A 89 1.03 8.77 15.82
C LEU A 89 0.40 7.40 15.57
N THR A 90 -0.87 7.28 15.92
CA THR A 90 -1.72 6.09 15.74
C THR A 90 -3.03 6.52 15.08
N LEU A 91 -3.84 5.54 14.62
CA LEU A 91 -5.19 5.81 14.13
C LEU A 91 -6.04 6.58 15.15
N ASP A 92 -6.03 6.14 16.40
CA ASP A 92 -6.86 6.74 17.46
C ASP A 92 -6.39 8.13 17.83
N SER A 93 -5.06 8.34 17.98
CA SER A 93 -4.51 9.66 18.30
C SER A 93 -4.74 10.67 17.17
N LEU A 94 -4.65 10.23 15.90
CA LEU A 94 -4.90 11.07 14.76
C LEU A 94 -6.37 11.41 14.63
N ARG A 95 -7.27 10.45 14.88
CA ARG A 95 -8.72 10.68 14.94
C ARG A 95 -9.08 11.72 15.99
N ALA A 96 -8.60 11.53 17.21
CA ALA A 96 -8.83 12.48 18.30
C ALA A 96 -8.24 13.87 17.98
N GLY A 97 -7.06 13.93 17.37
CA GLY A 97 -6.43 15.17 16.93
C GLY A 97 -7.26 15.93 15.89
N ILE A 98 -7.88 15.22 14.94
CA ILE A 98 -8.77 15.80 13.94
C ILE A 98 -10.03 16.35 14.62
N ASP A 99 -10.68 15.58 15.49
CA ASP A 99 -11.90 16.00 16.19
C ASP A 99 -11.70 17.25 17.05
N ASN A 100 -10.53 17.33 17.74
CA ASN A 100 -10.16 18.45 18.58
C ASN A 100 -9.51 19.62 17.82
N SER A 101 -9.36 19.53 16.50
CA SER A 101 -8.74 20.58 15.68
C SER A 101 -9.66 21.75 15.44
N GLY A 102 -9.09 22.87 14.99
CA GLY A 102 -9.83 24.05 14.50
C GLY A 102 -10.36 23.93 13.07
N LEU A 103 -10.38 22.74 12.47
CA LEU A 103 -10.96 22.50 11.15
C LEU A 103 -12.47 22.73 11.17
N SER A 104 -13.03 23.20 10.04
CA SER A 104 -14.46 23.22 9.84
C SER A 104 -15.05 21.80 9.84
N ASP A 105 -16.32 21.65 10.16
CA ASP A 105 -17.00 20.35 10.21
C ASP A 105 -16.83 19.57 8.91
N HIS A 106 -16.98 20.22 7.78
CA HIS A 106 -16.78 19.61 6.46
C HIS A 106 -15.35 19.08 6.27
N LEU A 107 -14.34 19.81 6.72
CA LEU A 107 -12.94 19.35 6.63
C LEU A 107 -12.63 18.26 7.64
N LYS A 108 -13.27 18.26 8.81
CA LYS A 108 -13.20 17.15 9.76
C LYS A 108 -13.78 15.86 9.18
N GLU A 109 -14.97 15.94 8.55
CA GLU A 109 -15.60 14.82 7.88
C GLU A 109 -14.72 14.25 6.76
N LEU A 110 -14.14 15.15 5.93
CA LEU A 110 -13.19 14.72 4.90
C LEU A 110 -11.96 14.01 5.50
N ALA A 111 -11.38 14.57 6.56
CA ALA A 111 -10.24 13.99 7.25
C ALA A 111 -10.58 12.62 7.84
N GLN A 112 -11.73 12.48 8.49
CA GLN A 112 -12.20 11.22 9.06
C GLN A 112 -12.47 10.17 7.98
N THR A 113 -13.02 10.54 6.84
CA THR A 113 -13.22 9.65 5.70
C THR A 113 -11.88 9.13 5.15
N ARG A 114 -10.89 10.01 5.01
CA ARG A 114 -9.54 9.62 4.58
C ARG A 114 -8.84 8.73 5.61
N LEU A 115 -9.04 9.00 6.89
CA LEU A 115 -8.50 8.16 7.96
C LEU A 115 -9.16 6.79 7.99
N LEU A 116 -10.47 6.72 7.72
CA LEU A 116 -11.19 5.46 7.58
C LEU A 116 -10.61 4.61 6.44
N PHE A 117 -10.38 5.21 5.28
CA PHE A 117 -9.69 4.54 4.18
C PHE A 117 -8.31 4.00 4.60
N ALA A 118 -7.48 4.83 5.23
CA ALA A 118 -6.18 4.40 5.74
C ALA A 118 -6.30 3.24 6.73
N SER A 119 -7.33 3.23 7.57
CA SER A 119 -7.55 2.19 8.59
C SER A 119 -7.78 0.80 8.00
N GLU A 120 -8.29 0.70 6.78
CA GLU A 120 -8.49 -0.57 6.09
C GLU A 120 -7.17 -1.29 5.78
N TYR A 121 -6.06 -0.54 5.76
CA TYR A 121 -4.72 -1.05 5.47
C TYR A 121 -3.82 -1.13 6.71
N ILE A 122 -4.36 -0.96 7.91
CA ILE A 122 -3.61 -1.08 9.16
C ILE A 122 -3.95 -2.40 9.86
N ASP A 123 -2.94 -3.24 10.03
CA ASP A 123 -3.01 -4.47 10.83
C ASP A 123 -1.66 -4.68 11.50
N ASP A 124 -1.61 -4.49 12.82
CA ASP A 124 -0.38 -4.62 13.60
C ASP A 124 0.18 -6.04 13.69
N ASN A 125 -0.59 -7.04 13.23
CA ASN A 125 -0.13 -8.42 13.12
C ASN A 125 0.64 -8.71 11.84
N GLN A 126 0.68 -7.78 10.89
CA GLN A 126 1.38 -7.91 9.62
C GLN A 126 2.37 -6.75 9.43
N HIS A 127 3.64 -7.10 9.20
CA HIS A 127 4.67 -6.16 8.79
C HIS A 127 4.94 -6.35 7.30
N LEU A 128 4.73 -5.30 6.50
CA LEU A 128 4.91 -5.38 5.06
C LEU A 128 6.37 -5.70 4.70
N GLN A 129 7.33 -5.19 5.46
CA GLN A 129 8.75 -5.43 5.26
C GLN A 129 9.12 -6.92 5.38
N ASP A 130 8.43 -7.69 6.21
CA ASP A 130 8.68 -9.12 6.41
C ASP A 130 8.31 -9.97 5.17
N LEU A 131 7.57 -9.40 4.24
CA LEU A 131 7.19 -10.07 3.00
C LEU A 131 8.31 -10.03 1.95
N ILE A 132 9.32 -9.17 2.13
CA ILE A 132 10.44 -9.03 1.20
C ILE A 132 11.48 -10.11 1.52
N ARG A 133 11.89 -10.83 0.48
CA ARG A 133 13.00 -11.78 0.58
C ARG A 133 13.66 -11.98 -0.79
N PRO A 134 14.95 -12.35 -0.82
CA PRO A 134 15.65 -12.61 -2.07
C PRO A 134 14.93 -13.63 -2.95
N GLY A 135 14.83 -13.36 -4.24
CA GLY A 135 14.20 -14.24 -5.22
C GLY A 135 12.69 -14.24 -5.26
N ARG A 136 12.01 -13.43 -4.41
CA ARG A 136 10.56 -13.25 -4.45
C ARG A 136 10.16 -12.15 -5.41
N LEU A 137 9.16 -12.43 -6.27
CA LEU A 137 8.41 -11.43 -7.01
C LEU A 137 7.17 -11.05 -6.22
N ILE A 138 7.01 -9.78 -5.91
CA ILE A 138 5.78 -9.24 -5.32
C ILE A 138 5.01 -8.50 -6.39
N ILE A 139 3.78 -8.92 -6.63
CA ILE A 139 2.84 -8.27 -7.54
C ILE A 139 1.79 -7.55 -6.69
N VAL A 140 1.64 -6.25 -6.92
CA VAL A 140 0.62 -5.45 -6.24
C VAL A 140 -0.56 -5.28 -7.18
N ASP A 141 -1.68 -5.91 -6.85
CA ASP A 141 -2.92 -5.86 -7.62
C ASP A 141 -3.94 -4.96 -6.91
N LEU A 142 -4.08 -3.73 -7.39
CA LEU A 142 -4.98 -2.71 -6.85
C LEU A 142 -6.32 -2.62 -7.62
N ARG A 143 -6.67 -3.63 -8.39
CA ARG A 143 -7.97 -3.67 -9.08
C ARG A 143 -9.10 -3.79 -8.07
N ASP A 144 -9.77 -2.69 -7.84
CA ASP A 144 -10.93 -2.57 -6.97
C ASP A 144 -11.81 -1.43 -7.49
N GLU A 145 -13.08 -1.70 -7.70
CA GLU A 145 -14.06 -0.74 -8.24
C GLU A 145 -14.38 0.40 -7.26
N TYR A 146 -14.03 0.24 -5.98
CA TYR A 146 -14.30 1.22 -4.93
C TYR A 146 -13.10 2.10 -4.58
N ILE A 147 -11.93 1.80 -5.11
CA ILE A 147 -10.72 2.60 -4.87
C ILE A 147 -10.58 3.68 -5.95
N GLU A 148 -10.55 4.93 -5.53
CA GLU A 148 -10.26 6.05 -6.43
C GLU A 148 -8.78 6.05 -6.86
N LYS A 149 -8.49 6.64 -8.03
CA LYS A 149 -7.13 6.61 -8.61
C LYS A 149 -6.08 7.26 -7.73
N ASP A 150 -6.41 8.34 -7.05
CA ASP A 150 -5.52 9.03 -6.13
C ASP A 150 -5.27 8.21 -4.85
N GLU A 151 -6.28 7.50 -4.36
CA GLU A 151 -6.15 6.57 -3.23
C GLU A 151 -5.23 5.39 -3.59
N ALA A 152 -5.44 4.78 -4.76
CA ALA A 152 -4.59 3.70 -5.25
C ALA A 152 -3.13 4.15 -5.42
N LEU A 153 -2.92 5.36 -5.97
CA LEU A 153 -1.58 5.92 -6.13
C LEU A 153 -0.93 6.17 -4.77
N GLY A 154 -1.67 6.73 -3.80
CA GLY A 154 -1.17 6.97 -2.45
C GLY A 154 -0.74 5.69 -1.76
N LEU A 155 -1.58 4.67 -1.81
CA LEU A 155 -1.29 3.35 -1.28
C LEU A 155 -0.03 2.74 -1.91
N PHE A 156 0.08 2.80 -3.24
CA PHE A 156 1.24 2.30 -3.97
C PHE A 156 2.53 3.01 -3.59
N VAL A 157 2.51 4.35 -3.48
CA VAL A 157 3.68 5.14 -3.06
C VAL A 157 4.13 4.75 -1.66
N VAL A 158 3.20 4.58 -0.71
CA VAL A 158 3.53 4.15 0.65
C VAL A 158 4.16 2.77 0.65
N MET A 159 3.61 1.82 -0.11
CA MET A 159 4.19 0.48 -0.23
C MET A 159 5.62 0.53 -0.77
N LEU A 160 5.88 1.31 -1.82
CA LEU A 160 7.23 1.47 -2.37
C LEU A 160 8.21 2.05 -1.34
N GLN A 161 7.77 3.04 -0.56
CA GLN A 161 8.61 3.65 0.47
C GLN A 161 8.92 2.65 1.59
N VAL A 162 7.92 1.94 2.10
CA VAL A 162 8.11 0.90 3.13
C VAL A 162 9.03 -0.21 2.62
N PHE A 163 8.86 -0.66 1.38
CA PHE A 163 9.75 -1.65 0.77
C PHE A 163 11.18 -1.14 0.60
N SER A 164 11.37 0.13 0.23
CA SER A 164 12.71 0.70 0.07
C SER A 164 13.49 0.85 1.38
N GLU A 165 12.79 0.88 2.52
CA GLU A 165 13.37 0.98 3.84
C GLU A 165 13.68 -0.40 4.47
N ALA A 166 13.23 -1.48 3.84
CA ALA A 166 13.53 -2.83 4.32
C ALA A 166 15.04 -3.10 4.23
N THR A 167 15.62 -3.50 5.35
CA THR A 167 17.01 -3.95 5.43
C THR A 167 17.06 -5.47 5.41
N TYR A 168 17.92 -6.04 4.56
CA TYR A 168 18.16 -7.48 4.45
C TYR A 168 19.21 -7.94 5.47
#